data_b4f6093b05f994a115521a59b3bfea9b
#
_entry.id   b4f6093b05f994a115521a59b3bfea9b
#
_cell.length_a   1.000
_cell.length_b   1.000
_cell.length_c   1.000
_cell.angle_alpha   90.00
_cell.angle_beta   90.00
_cell.angle_gamma   90.00
#
_symmetry.space_group_name_H-M   'P 1'
#
loop_
_entity.id
_entity.type
_entity.pdbx_description
1 polymer ?
#
loop_
_entity_poly.entity_id
_entity_poly.type
_entity_poly.pdbx_seq_one_letter_code
_entity_poly.pdbx_strand_id
1 'polypeptide(L)' 'MRVLRVFNNNVVLARDELGREAVLTGRGLGFQRRAGDAVDTSRIARRFIPVDNAASVGEVIAGIPLERLALIERT' A
#
# COMPACT_ATOMS: atom_id res chain seq x y z
N MET A 1 -4.73 -10.24 -2.05
CA MET A 1 -3.86 -9.07 -2.15
C MET A 1 -2.41 -9.48 -2.05
N ARG A 2 -1.57 -8.85 -2.85
CA ARG A 2 -0.14 -9.15 -2.89
C ARG A 2 0.65 -7.91 -2.56
N VAL A 3 1.70 -8.07 -1.75
CA VAL A 3 2.63 -6.99 -1.43
C VAL A 3 3.44 -6.64 -2.67
N LEU A 4 3.48 -5.35 -3.02
CA LEU A 4 4.33 -4.84 -4.08
C LEU A 4 5.61 -4.25 -3.50
N ARG A 5 5.51 -3.59 -2.35
CA ARG A 5 6.64 -2.99 -1.67
C ARG A 5 6.33 -2.82 -0.18
N VAL A 6 7.33 -3.03 0.65
CA VAL A 6 7.23 -2.77 2.10
C VAL A 6 7.93 -1.45 2.40
N PHE A 7 7.20 -0.50 2.99
CA PHE A 7 7.77 0.78 3.41
C PHE A 7 8.36 0.67 4.81
N ASN A 8 7.63 0.03 5.70
CA ASN A 8 8.09 -0.27 7.06
C ASN A 8 7.21 -1.40 7.63
N ASN A 9 7.41 -1.71 8.91
CA ASN A 9 6.69 -2.82 9.54
C ASN A 9 5.16 -2.64 9.56
N ASN A 10 4.68 -1.42 9.37
CA ASN A 10 3.25 -1.11 9.50
C ASN A 10 2.62 -0.60 8.22
N VAL A 11 3.40 -0.38 7.15
CA VAL A 11 2.91 0.21 5.91
C VAL A 11 3.45 -0.56 4.72
N VAL A 12 2.55 -0.98 3.85
CA VAL A 12 2.92 -1.68 2.61
C VAL A 12 2.15 -1.10 1.43
N LEU A 13 2.77 -1.16 0.25
CA LEU A 13 2.07 -0.98 -1.01
C LEU A 13 1.64 -2.37 -1.48
N ALA A 14 0.38 -2.51 -1.85
CA ALA A 14 -0.15 -3.78 -2.29
C ALA A 14 -1.06 -3.62 -3.51
N ARG A 15 -1.26 -4.72 -4.21
CA ARG A 15 -2.22 -4.83 -5.31
C ARG A 15 -3.40 -5.66 -4.84
N ASP A 16 -4.61 -5.13 -5.01
CA ASP A 16 -5.82 -5.84 -4.60
C ASP A 16 -6.26 -6.86 -5.67
N GLU A 17 -7.37 -7.55 -5.41
CA GLU A 17 -7.88 -8.59 -6.31
C GLU A 17 -8.37 -8.03 -7.65
N LEU A 18 -8.66 -6.74 -7.69
CA LEU A 18 -9.08 -6.07 -8.91
C LEU A 18 -7.90 -5.49 -9.69
N GLY A 19 -6.67 -5.74 -9.23
CA GLY A 19 -5.47 -5.24 -9.88
C GLY A 19 -5.13 -3.80 -9.56
N ARG A 20 -5.78 -3.18 -8.58
CA ARG A 20 -5.54 -1.80 -8.19
C ARG A 20 -4.51 -1.72 -7.09
N GLU A 21 -3.65 -0.71 -7.17
CA GLU A 21 -2.66 -0.46 -6.14
C GLU A 21 -3.27 0.30 -4.97
N ALA A 22 -2.86 -0.05 -3.76
CA ALA A 22 -3.32 0.60 -2.55
C ALA A 22 -2.21 0.60 -1.51
N VAL A 23 -2.17 1.65 -0.70
CA VAL A 23 -1.30 1.70 0.47
C VAL A 23 -2.10 1.17 1.65
N LEU A 24 -1.58 0.15 2.29
CA LEU A 24 -2.23 -0.49 3.43
C LEU A 24 -1.44 -0.20 4.69
N THR A 25 -2.15 0.13 5.76
CA THR A 25 -1.53 0.33 7.06
C THR A 25 -2.14 -0.64 8.07
N GLY A 26 -1.31 -1.05 9.02
CA GLY A 26 -1.76 -1.96 10.07
C GLY A 26 -0.58 -2.41 10.90
N ARG A 27 -0.81 -2.66 12.18
CA ARG A 27 0.24 -3.05 13.10
C ARG A 27 0.87 -4.38 12.66
N GLY A 28 2.17 -4.36 12.39
CA GLY A 28 2.90 -5.54 11.97
C GLY A 28 2.58 -6.03 10.56
N LEU A 29 1.82 -5.26 9.78
CA LEU A 29 1.37 -5.66 8.44
C LEU A 29 2.54 -5.95 7.50
N GLY A 30 3.61 -5.18 7.59
CA GLY A 30 4.80 -5.35 6.77
C GLY A 30 5.92 -6.14 7.43
N PHE A 31 5.71 -6.59 8.67
CA PHE A 31 6.75 -7.31 9.40
C PHE A 31 7.07 -8.64 8.73
N GLN A 32 8.34 -8.85 8.41
CA GLN A 32 8.83 -10.05 7.73
C GLN A 32 8.12 -10.36 6.40
N ARG A 33 7.63 -9.31 5.73
CA ARG A 33 6.99 -9.45 4.42
C ARG A 33 7.90 -8.92 3.33
N ARG A 34 7.75 -9.45 2.13
CA ARG A 34 8.50 -9.06 0.94
C ARG A 34 7.55 -8.85 -0.21
N ALA A 35 8.05 -8.19 -1.26
CA ALA A 35 7.32 -8.10 -2.51
C ALA A 35 6.94 -9.51 -3.00
N GLY A 36 5.69 -9.66 -3.39
CA GLY A 36 5.14 -10.94 -3.83
C GLY A 36 4.44 -11.75 -2.74
N ASP A 37 4.66 -11.42 -1.48
CA ASP A 37 3.97 -12.12 -0.38
C ASP A 37 2.50 -11.76 -0.34
N ALA A 38 1.69 -12.67 0.17
CA ALA A 38 0.28 -12.37 0.44
C ALA A 38 0.16 -11.39 1.61
N VAL A 39 -0.80 -10.48 1.50
CA VAL A 39 -1.10 -9.53 2.57
C VAL A 39 -1.92 -10.25 3.64
N ASP A 40 -1.57 -10.05 4.91
CA ASP A 40 -2.39 -10.51 6.02
C ASP A 40 -3.55 -9.53 6.21
N THR A 41 -4.68 -9.84 5.59
CA THR A 41 -5.84 -8.94 5.58
C THR A 41 -6.42 -8.71 6.97
N SER A 42 -6.18 -9.63 7.91
CA SER A 42 -6.66 -9.47 9.29
C SER A 42 -5.93 -8.35 10.03
N ARG A 43 -4.77 -7.93 9.53
CA ARG A 43 -3.97 -6.87 10.14
C ARG A 43 -4.17 -5.51 9.50
N ILE A 44 -4.96 -5.41 8.44
CA ILE A 44 -5.21 -4.14 7.77
C ILE A 44 -6.06 -3.27 8.66
N ALA A 45 -5.51 -2.12 9.07
CA ALA A 45 -6.26 -1.11 9.81
C ALA A 45 -6.91 -0.12 8.86
N ARG A 46 -6.18 0.34 7.84
CA ARG A 46 -6.66 1.35 6.89
C ARG A 46 -6.14 1.06 5.49
N ARG A 47 -6.89 1.49 4.50
CA ARG A 47 -6.53 1.38 3.10
C ARG A 47 -6.63 2.75 2.45
N PHE A 48 -5.59 3.11 1.70
CA PHE A 48 -5.52 4.37 0.96
C PHE A 48 -5.35 4.10 -0.52
N ILE A 49 -6.07 4.84 -1.34
CA ILE A 49 -5.92 4.78 -2.79
C ILE A 49 -5.56 6.18 -3.30
N PRO A 50 -4.91 6.30 -4.49
CA PRO A 50 -4.64 7.61 -5.06
C PRO A 50 -5.94 8.35 -5.35
N VAL A 51 -5.97 9.64 -5.00
CA VAL A 51 -7.11 10.50 -5.33
C VAL A 51 -7.12 10.80 -6.83
N ASP A 52 -5.93 10.97 -7.41
CA ASP A 52 -5.77 11.26 -8.82
C ASP A 52 -5.41 9.97 -9.56
N ASN A 53 -6.29 9.53 -10.45
CA ASN A 53 -6.08 8.31 -11.23
C ASN A 53 -4.92 8.42 -12.21
N ALA A 54 -4.48 9.62 -12.55
CA ALA A 54 -3.33 9.80 -13.42
C ALA A 54 -2.00 9.59 -12.68
N ALA A 55 -2.01 9.75 -11.36
CA ALA A 55 -0.83 9.51 -10.54
C ALA A 55 -0.81 8.05 -10.10
N SER A 56 0.09 7.27 -10.67
CA SER A 56 0.28 5.90 -10.26
C SER A 56 0.93 5.84 -8.88
N VAL A 57 0.45 4.96 -8.01
CA VAL A 57 1.11 4.70 -6.73
C VAL A 57 2.53 4.20 -6.94
N GLY A 58 2.81 3.61 -8.11
CA GLY A 58 4.16 3.23 -8.51
C GLY A 58 5.14 4.39 -8.52
N GLU A 59 4.66 5.64 -8.68
CA GLU A 59 5.52 6.81 -8.60
C GLU A 59 6.08 7.04 -7.20
N VAL A 60 5.40 6.56 -6.17
CA VAL A 60 5.92 6.59 -4.81
C VAL A 60 7.20 5.77 -4.74
N ILE A 61 7.22 4.64 -5.45
CA ILE A 61 8.40 3.77 -5.53
C ILE A 61 9.54 4.49 -6.23
N ALA A 62 9.23 5.39 -7.18
CA ALA A 62 10.24 6.16 -7.91
C ALA A 62 10.83 7.30 -7.10
N GLY A 63 10.37 7.54 -5.87
CA GLY A 63 11.01 8.48 -4.97
C GLY A 63 10.14 9.63 -4.45
N ILE A 64 8.87 9.67 -4.80
CA ILE A 64 7.97 10.69 -4.26
C ILE A 64 7.61 10.33 -2.83
N PRO A 65 7.85 11.20 -1.84
CA PRO A 65 7.47 10.92 -0.46
C PRO A 65 5.97 10.68 -0.34
N LEU A 66 5.61 9.67 0.45
CA LEU A 66 4.22 9.26 0.61
C LEU A 66 3.33 10.41 1.10
N GLU A 67 3.83 11.24 2.00
CA GLU A 67 3.08 12.35 2.55
C GLU A 67 2.80 13.47 1.54
N ARG A 68 3.44 13.44 0.38
CA ARG A 68 3.19 14.42 -0.68
C ARG A 68 2.15 13.96 -1.69
N LEU A 69 1.71 12.72 -1.57
CA LEU A 69 0.66 12.21 -2.44
C LEU A 69 -0.70 12.50 -1.84
N ALA A 70 -1.63 12.92 -2.70
CA ALA A 70 -3.02 13.02 -2.29
C ALA A 70 -3.61 11.62 -2.28
N LEU A 71 -3.94 11.13 -1.11
CA LEU A 71 -4.53 9.81 -0.91
C LEU A 71 -5.87 9.95 -0.22
N ILE A 72 -6.75 9.00 -0.50
CA ILE A 72 -8.04 8.93 0.17
C ILE A 72 -8.14 7.60 0.92
N GLU A 73 -8.58 7.68 2.17
CA GLU A 73 -8.81 6.49 2.97
C GLU A 73 -10.05 5.75 2.49
N ARG A 74 -9.93 4.44 2.35
CA ARG A 74 -11.04 3.54 2.04
C ARG A 74 -11.18 2.53 3.16
N THR A 75 -12.32 2.52 3.79
CA THR A 75 -12.63 1.53 4.84
C THR A 75 -13.53 0.43 4.31
#